data_7a42058049951f5c4be6654a6cbf4af1
#
_entry.id   7a42058049951f5c4be6654a6cbf4af1
#
_cell.length_a   1.000
_cell.length_b   1.000
_cell.length_c   1.000
_cell.angle_alpha   90.00
_cell.angle_beta   90.00
_cell.angle_gamma   90.00
#
_symmetry.space_group_name_H-M   'P 1'
#
loop_
_entity.id
_entity.type
_entity.pdbx_description
1 polymer ?
#
loop_
_entity_poly.entity_id
_entity_poly.type
_entity_poly.pdbx_seq_one_letter_code
_entity_poly.pdbx_strand_id
1 'polypeptide(L)'
;LKKNQFKRTYSSAWWYKLKSGCAVYGVFWDAGKLNGLGDVSIRRMDLLNLFWEPGVTDIQDSANFFSTELVSHEVLEEQYPQLKGKLGGGGFTVSRFLYDDQVDTSDKALVVDWYYHTREKGRRVLQYCKFVGETVLYATENDPELRERGWYDHGKYPFVFDVLFPEEGTPCGYGYVDLCKSPQKQIDLMNQAILKNTLAAATPRFFIRSDGAVNENEYADWTRPFVHTNGNLGADSIAPIHTAGLDSVYVAIMQSKIAEMKETAGNRDVANGGTASGVTAATAIAALQEAGGKLSRNMIDDGYEAFSDVVTLCI
;
A
#
# COMPACT_ATOMS: atom_id res chain seq x y z
N LEU A 1 -15.14 9.20 -20.71
CA LEU A 1 -14.30 8.11 -20.19
C LEU A 1 -13.07 7.84 -21.06
N LYS A 2 -13.20 7.68 -22.40
CA LYS A 2 -12.04 7.46 -23.30
C LYS A 2 -11.06 8.63 -23.29
N LYS A 3 -11.53 9.88 -23.31
CA LYS A 3 -10.69 11.10 -23.27
C LYS A 3 -9.84 11.19 -22.00
N ASN A 4 -10.37 10.77 -20.85
CA ASN A 4 -9.69 10.81 -19.56
C ASN A 4 -8.80 9.59 -19.27
N GLN A 5 -8.56 8.71 -20.26
CA GLN A 5 -7.81 7.45 -20.05
C GLN A 5 -8.31 6.65 -18.84
N PHE A 6 -9.61 6.71 -18.56
CA PHE A 6 -10.21 6.15 -17.34
C PHE A 6 -9.84 4.68 -17.09
N LYS A 7 -9.69 3.89 -18.16
CA LYS A 7 -9.25 2.49 -18.03
C LYS A 7 -7.91 2.35 -17.29
N ARG A 8 -6.97 3.27 -17.54
CA ARG A 8 -5.67 3.27 -16.86
C ARG A 8 -5.80 3.66 -15.40
N THR A 9 -6.58 4.72 -15.14
CA THR A 9 -6.89 5.18 -13.78
C THR A 9 -7.59 4.08 -12.98
N TYR A 10 -8.59 3.43 -13.57
CA TYR A 10 -9.32 2.33 -12.99
C TYR A 10 -8.41 1.14 -12.65
N SER A 11 -7.58 0.70 -13.61
CA SER A 11 -6.63 -0.40 -13.36
C SER A 11 -5.64 -0.07 -12.23
N SER A 12 -5.14 1.17 -12.18
CA SER A 12 -4.28 1.64 -11.10
C SER A 12 -5.03 1.68 -9.75
N ALA A 13 -6.26 2.14 -9.74
CA ALA A 13 -7.09 2.19 -8.53
C ALA A 13 -7.35 0.77 -7.98
N TRP A 14 -7.71 -0.18 -8.84
CA TRP A 14 -7.88 -1.58 -8.45
C TRP A 14 -6.64 -2.19 -7.82
N TRP A 15 -5.46 -1.88 -8.36
CA TRP A 15 -4.20 -2.33 -7.78
C TRP A 15 -4.04 -1.86 -6.34
N TYR A 16 -4.33 -0.58 -6.08
CA TYR A 16 -4.25 -0.02 -4.72
C TYR A 16 -5.37 -0.52 -3.82
N LYS A 17 -6.60 -0.65 -4.32
CA LYS A 17 -7.72 -1.26 -3.59
C LYS A 17 -7.36 -2.64 -3.06
N LEU A 18 -6.83 -3.51 -3.91
CA LEU A 18 -6.43 -4.87 -3.51
C LEU A 18 -5.25 -4.86 -2.52
N LYS A 19 -4.31 -3.95 -2.68
CA LYS A 19 -3.10 -3.87 -1.86
C LYS A 19 -3.37 -3.27 -0.49
N SER A 20 -3.96 -2.07 -0.45
CA SER A 20 -4.12 -1.24 0.75
C SER A 20 -5.55 -1.15 1.28
N GLY A 21 -6.50 -1.83 0.62
CA GLY A 21 -7.90 -1.88 1.04
C GLY A 21 -8.76 -0.73 0.56
N CYS A 22 -8.17 0.34 0.07
CA CYS A 22 -8.91 1.50 -0.41
C CYS A 22 -8.23 2.14 -1.62
N ALA A 23 -9.02 2.54 -2.60
CA ALA A 23 -8.61 3.44 -3.67
C ALA A 23 -9.52 4.65 -3.69
N VAL A 24 -8.98 5.82 -3.99
CA VAL A 24 -9.74 7.06 -4.05
C VAL A 24 -9.68 7.65 -5.44
N TYR A 25 -10.85 7.92 -6.01
CA TYR A 25 -10.99 8.68 -7.25
C TYR A 25 -11.29 10.13 -6.91
N GLY A 26 -10.54 11.05 -7.52
CA GLY A 26 -10.84 12.48 -7.51
C GLY A 26 -11.44 12.88 -8.85
N VAL A 27 -12.56 13.60 -8.82
CA VAL A 27 -13.28 14.10 -10.00
C VAL A 27 -13.26 15.61 -9.96
N PHE A 28 -12.51 16.24 -10.86
CA PHE A 28 -12.29 17.68 -10.84
C PHE A 28 -12.61 18.30 -12.20
N TRP A 29 -12.96 19.57 -12.19
CA TRP A 29 -12.96 20.39 -13.38
C TRP A 29 -11.54 20.88 -13.67
N ASP A 30 -11.06 20.67 -14.89
CA ASP A 30 -9.74 21.12 -15.35
C ASP A 30 -9.94 22.13 -16.48
N ALA A 31 -9.82 23.40 -16.14
CA ALA A 31 -10.01 24.52 -17.09
C ALA A 31 -8.93 24.56 -18.19
N GLY A 32 -7.75 23.96 -17.97
CA GLY A 32 -6.66 23.91 -18.96
C GLY A 32 -6.87 22.90 -20.08
N LYS A 33 -7.81 21.96 -19.92
CA LYS A 33 -8.10 20.97 -20.97
C LYS A 33 -8.79 21.58 -22.18
N LEU A 34 -8.68 20.92 -23.33
CA LEU A 34 -9.30 21.28 -24.59
C LEU A 34 -9.00 22.73 -25.01
N ASN A 35 -7.74 23.15 -24.88
CA ASN A 35 -7.29 24.52 -25.21
C ASN A 35 -8.04 25.64 -24.46
N GLY A 36 -8.36 25.41 -23.18
CA GLY A 36 -9.01 26.37 -22.33
C GLY A 36 -10.55 26.30 -22.29
N LEU A 37 -11.15 25.33 -22.99
CA LEU A 37 -12.59 25.06 -22.88
C LEU A 37 -12.95 24.36 -21.57
N GLY A 38 -11.96 23.67 -20.97
CA GLY A 38 -12.15 22.85 -19.79
C GLY A 38 -12.78 21.49 -20.09
N ASP A 39 -12.49 20.52 -19.23
CA ASP A 39 -13.12 19.20 -19.23
C ASP A 39 -12.97 18.56 -17.85
N VAL A 40 -13.79 17.55 -17.55
CA VAL A 40 -13.68 16.75 -16.33
C VAL A 40 -12.36 15.99 -16.31
N SER A 41 -11.70 15.97 -15.17
CA SER A 41 -10.47 15.23 -14.90
C SER A 41 -10.73 14.20 -13.82
N ILE A 42 -10.54 12.92 -14.15
CA ILE A 42 -10.66 11.82 -13.19
C ILE A 42 -9.26 11.31 -12.88
N ARG A 43 -8.85 11.38 -11.62
CA ARG A 43 -7.52 10.96 -11.17
C ARG A 43 -7.66 9.96 -10.02
N ARG A 44 -6.69 9.06 -9.91
CA ARG A 44 -6.48 8.33 -8.65
C ARG A 44 -5.76 9.23 -7.68
N MET A 45 -6.32 9.38 -6.50
CA MET A 45 -5.71 10.15 -5.42
C MET A 45 -4.82 9.24 -4.57
N ASP A 46 -3.80 9.84 -3.98
CA ASP A 46 -2.97 9.16 -2.98
C ASP A 46 -3.64 9.31 -1.61
N LEU A 47 -3.98 8.19 -0.99
CA LEU A 47 -4.67 8.15 0.30
C LEU A 47 -3.88 8.87 1.40
N LEU A 48 -2.56 8.87 1.34
CA LEU A 48 -1.68 9.53 2.32
C LEU A 48 -1.75 11.06 2.27
N ASN A 49 -2.29 11.61 1.19
CA ASN A 49 -2.46 13.06 1.01
C ASN A 49 -3.88 13.54 1.28
N LEU A 50 -4.74 12.67 1.81
CA LEU A 50 -6.14 12.98 2.08
C LEU A 50 -6.41 12.92 3.59
N PHE A 51 -7.13 13.92 4.09
CA PHE A 51 -7.43 14.03 5.52
C PHE A 51 -8.90 14.41 5.72
N TRP A 52 -9.54 13.78 6.69
CA TRP A 52 -10.94 13.96 7.05
C TRP A 52 -11.13 13.87 8.56
N GLU A 53 -12.32 14.09 9.06
CA GLU A 53 -12.63 13.98 10.49
C GLU A 53 -12.60 12.52 10.97
N PRO A 54 -12.05 12.26 12.16
CA PRO A 54 -12.03 10.92 12.73
C PRO A 54 -13.45 10.44 13.05
N GLY A 55 -13.66 9.12 12.89
CA GLY A 55 -14.94 8.48 13.21
C GLY A 55 -16.00 8.56 12.11
N VAL A 56 -15.68 9.12 10.95
CA VAL A 56 -16.59 9.23 9.80
C VAL A 56 -16.45 7.98 8.94
N THR A 57 -17.55 7.33 8.61
CA THR A 57 -17.59 6.17 7.71
C THR A 57 -17.83 6.57 6.26
N ASP A 58 -18.76 7.51 6.00
CA ASP A 58 -18.94 8.10 4.69
C ASP A 58 -18.25 9.47 4.65
N ILE A 59 -17.37 9.66 3.69
CA ILE A 59 -16.62 10.90 3.53
C ILE A 59 -17.55 12.11 3.32
N GLN A 60 -18.74 11.90 2.75
CA GLN A 60 -19.73 12.96 2.53
C GLN A 60 -20.32 13.49 3.83
N ASP A 61 -20.20 12.77 4.94
CA ASP A 61 -20.64 13.20 6.27
C ASP A 61 -19.57 13.98 7.03
N SER A 62 -18.32 13.98 6.56
CA SER A 62 -17.25 14.80 7.15
C SER A 62 -17.58 16.30 7.00
N ALA A 63 -17.39 17.08 8.05
CA ALA A 63 -17.57 18.54 7.96
C ALA A 63 -16.43 19.19 7.18
N ASN A 64 -15.22 18.60 7.26
CA ASN A 64 -14.02 19.11 6.61
C ASN A 64 -13.30 17.97 5.88
N PHE A 65 -12.77 18.27 4.71
CA PHE A 65 -11.95 17.37 3.93
C PHE A 65 -10.76 18.12 3.33
N PHE A 66 -9.56 17.58 3.49
CA PHE A 66 -8.35 18.19 2.96
C PHE A 66 -7.65 17.25 1.99
N SER A 67 -7.17 17.82 0.89
CA SER A 67 -6.24 17.19 -0.02
C SER A 67 -4.96 17.99 -0.06
N THR A 68 -3.81 17.33 0.00
CA THR A 68 -2.51 17.99 0.03
C THR A 68 -1.65 17.58 -1.15
N GLU A 69 -0.87 18.52 -1.68
CA GLU A 69 0.06 18.27 -2.77
C GLU A 69 1.35 19.05 -2.55
N LEU A 70 2.49 18.42 -2.83
CA LEU A 70 3.79 19.10 -2.84
C LEU A 70 4.07 19.65 -4.23
N VAL A 71 4.17 20.97 -4.33
CA VAL A 71 4.40 21.68 -5.58
C VAL A 71 5.69 22.48 -5.46
N SER A 72 6.51 22.55 -6.54
CA SER A 72 7.75 23.33 -6.53
C SER A 72 7.48 24.84 -6.39
N HIS A 73 8.37 25.53 -5.72
CA HIS A 73 8.27 26.97 -5.53
C HIS A 73 8.17 27.72 -6.86
N GLU A 74 8.95 27.31 -7.86
CA GLU A 74 8.96 27.92 -9.20
C GLU A 74 7.56 27.89 -9.86
N VAL A 75 6.90 26.73 -9.84
CA VAL A 75 5.54 26.58 -10.40
C VAL A 75 4.52 27.39 -9.62
N LEU A 76 4.64 27.45 -8.29
CA LEU A 76 3.72 28.22 -7.45
C LEU A 76 3.90 29.71 -7.65
N GLU A 77 5.11 30.20 -7.76
CA GLU A 77 5.40 31.62 -8.00
C GLU A 77 4.98 32.08 -9.40
N GLU A 78 5.05 31.18 -10.41
CA GLU A 78 4.55 31.44 -11.75
C GLU A 78 3.01 31.54 -11.76
N GLN A 79 2.33 30.59 -11.12
CA GLN A 79 0.88 30.57 -11.06
C GLN A 79 0.29 31.63 -10.13
N TYR A 80 0.97 31.91 -9.02
CA TYR A 80 0.54 32.84 -7.97
C TYR A 80 1.63 33.85 -7.62
N PRO A 81 1.76 34.95 -8.39
CA PRO A 81 2.83 35.95 -8.17
C PRO A 81 2.87 36.57 -6.76
N GLN A 82 1.75 36.49 -6.03
CA GLN A 82 1.63 36.96 -4.64
C GLN A 82 2.46 36.13 -3.63
N LEU A 83 2.93 34.94 -4.03
CA LEU A 83 3.77 34.07 -3.21
C LEU A 83 5.26 34.36 -3.31
N LYS A 84 5.70 35.21 -4.26
CA LYS A 84 7.10 35.54 -4.43
C LYS A 84 7.76 36.03 -3.15
N GLY A 85 8.81 35.30 -2.72
CA GLY A 85 9.56 35.58 -1.51
C GLY A 85 8.84 35.29 -0.19
N LYS A 86 7.64 34.68 -0.23
CA LYS A 86 6.90 34.25 0.97
C LYS A 86 6.98 32.72 1.20
N LEU A 87 7.42 31.96 0.21
CA LEU A 87 7.61 30.53 0.33
C LEU A 87 8.87 30.30 1.16
N GLY A 88 8.70 30.05 2.45
CA GLY A 88 9.78 29.69 3.34
C GLY A 88 10.21 28.23 3.13
N GLY A 89 11.52 27.97 3.23
CA GLY A 89 12.08 26.62 3.17
C GLY A 89 11.72 25.77 4.40
N GLY A 90 10.47 25.39 4.51
CA GLY A 90 10.03 24.38 5.46
C GLY A 90 10.25 23.01 4.82
N GLY A 91 11.35 22.36 5.15
CA GLY A 91 11.58 20.98 4.72
C GLY A 91 10.52 20.06 5.29
N PHE A 92 9.58 19.64 4.45
CA PHE A 92 8.65 18.58 4.81
C PHE A 92 9.30 17.23 4.53
N THR A 93 9.44 16.40 5.54
CA THR A 93 9.91 15.03 5.35
C THR A 93 8.75 14.20 4.82
N VAL A 94 8.78 13.86 3.54
CA VAL A 94 7.81 12.93 2.94
C VAL A 94 8.42 11.54 2.96
N SER A 95 7.90 10.71 3.85
CA SER A 95 8.20 9.27 3.84
C SER A 95 7.54 8.65 2.63
N ARG A 96 8.28 8.48 1.52
CA ARG A 96 7.81 7.67 0.40
C ARG A 96 8.25 6.23 0.58
N PHE A 97 7.28 5.34 0.41
CA PHE A 97 7.52 3.90 0.36
C PHE A 97 8.59 3.57 -0.70
N LEU A 98 9.54 2.77 -0.32
CA LEU A 98 10.20 1.73 -1.07
C LEU A 98 11.68 1.83 -1.35
N TYR A 99 12.34 2.92 -1.53
CA TYR A 99 13.79 2.90 -1.81
C TYR A 99 14.52 4.22 -1.52
N ASP A 100 13.77 5.30 -1.30
CA ASP A 100 14.29 6.59 -0.88
C ASP A 100 13.60 7.02 0.41
N ASP A 101 14.27 6.89 1.52
CA ASP A 101 13.74 7.29 2.83
C ASP A 101 13.57 8.80 2.96
N GLN A 102 14.18 9.57 2.05
CA GLN A 102 14.10 11.03 2.05
C GLN A 102 14.04 11.58 0.62
N VAL A 103 12.91 12.19 0.29
CA VAL A 103 12.80 13.03 -0.90
C VAL A 103 13.16 14.46 -0.51
N ASP A 104 14.10 15.08 -1.23
CA ASP A 104 14.39 16.51 -1.04
C ASP A 104 13.15 17.33 -1.38
N THR A 105 12.65 18.05 -0.38
CA THR A 105 11.48 18.93 -0.47
C THR A 105 11.83 20.37 -0.19
N SER A 106 13.11 20.72 -0.17
CA SER A 106 13.59 22.07 0.16
C SER A 106 13.10 23.14 -0.81
N ASP A 107 12.84 22.74 -2.06
CA ASP A 107 12.31 23.58 -3.14
C ASP A 107 10.79 23.47 -3.32
N LYS A 108 10.09 22.80 -2.40
CA LYS A 108 8.65 22.53 -2.50
C LYS A 108 7.88 23.12 -1.35
N ALA A 109 6.65 23.54 -1.64
CA ALA A 109 5.68 23.95 -0.64
C ALA A 109 4.48 23.01 -0.64
N LEU A 110 3.90 22.83 0.54
CA LEU A 110 2.67 22.08 0.73
C LEU A 110 1.48 22.95 0.36
N VAL A 111 0.81 22.59 -0.72
CA VAL A 111 -0.47 23.18 -1.12
C VAL A 111 -1.58 22.39 -0.46
N VAL A 112 -2.51 23.06 0.16
CA VAL A 112 -3.66 22.46 0.81
C VAL A 112 -4.93 22.90 0.10
N ASP A 113 -5.69 21.93 -0.36
CA ASP A 113 -7.04 22.08 -0.90
C ASP A 113 -8.03 21.68 0.19
N TRP A 114 -8.76 22.62 0.72
CA TRP A 114 -9.72 22.43 1.80
C TRP A 114 -11.14 22.50 1.25
N TYR A 115 -11.88 21.44 1.43
CA TYR A 115 -13.29 21.33 1.12
C TYR A 115 -14.09 21.29 2.42
N TYR A 116 -15.17 22.06 2.52
CA TYR A 116 -15.99 22.12 3.72
C TYR A 116 -17.43 22.52 3.38
N HIS A 117 -18.34 22.18 4.29
CA HIS A 117 -19.73 22.51 4.10
C HIS A 117 -20.15 23.70 4.98
N THR A 118 -20.80 24.67 4.36
CA THR A 118 -21.45 25.76 5.04
C THR A 118 -22.98 25.70 4.85
N ARG A 119 -23.72 26.48 5.61
CA ARG A 119 -25.16 26.63 5.41
C ARG A 119 -25.44 28.04 4.93
N GLU A 120 -25.81 28.15 3.67
CA GLU A 120 -26.25 29.42 3.06
C GLU A 120 -27.75 29.35 2.75
N LYS A 121 -28.52 30.30 3.27
CA LYS A 121 -29.98 30.36 3.08
C LYS A 121 -30.71 29.04 3.41
N GLY A 122 -30.21 28.28 4.40
CA GLY A 122 -30.77 27.00 4.83
C GLY A 122 -30.36 25.77 3.97
N ARG A 123 -29.58 25.93 2.92
CA ARG A 123 -29.02 24.86 2.10
C ARG A 123 -27.60 24.53 2.54
N ARG A 124 -27.24 23.26 2.51
CA ARG A 124 -25.85 22.81 2.66
C ARG A 124 -25.13 23.08 1.35
N VAL A 125 -24.07 23.85 1.40
CA VAL A 125 -23.30 24.30 0.24
C VAL A 125 -21.85 23.86 0.42
N LEU A 126 -21.26 23.28 -0.62
CA LEU A 126 -19.85 22.90 -0.63
C LEU A 126 -18.99 24.14 -0.92
N GLN A 127 -18.11 24.47 0.00
CA GLN A 127 -17.10 25.51 -0.17
C GLN A 127 -15.73 24.91 -0.44
N TYR A 128 -14.86 25.69 -1.05
CA TYR A 128 -13.50 25.30 -1.37
C TYR A 128 -12.52 26.44 -1.07
N CYS A 129 -11.41 26.10 -0.44
CA CYS A 129 -10.33 27.02 -0.16
C CYS A 129 -8.99 26.37 -0.49
N LYS A 130 -8.15 27.06 -1.25
CA LYS A 130 -6.78 26.66 -1.55
C LYS A 130 -5.82 27.61 -0.85
N PHE A 131 -4.85 27.06 -0.11
CA PHE A 131 -3.86 27.87 0.60
C PHE A 131 -2.49 27.19 0.68
N VAL A 132 -1.46 28.01 0.93
CA VAL A 132 -0.08 27.58 1.18
C VAL A 132 0.41 28.30 2.43
N GLY A 133 0.72 27.53 3.48
CA GLY A 133 1.06 28.11 4.78
C GLY A 133 -0.10 28.99 5.28
N GLU A 134 0.18 30.28 5.51
CA GLU A 134 -0.82 31.26 5.95
C GLU A 134 -1.45 32.07 4.79
N THR A 135 -1.05 31.80 3.54
CA THR A 135 -1.51 32.57 2.38
C THR A 135 -2.62 31.86 1.65
N VAL A 136 -3.81 32.44 1.65
CA VAL A 136 -4.95 31.97 0.86
C VAL A 136 -4.72 32.33 -0.61
N LEU A 137 -4.74 31.32 -1.47
CA LEU A 137 -4.59 31.48 -2.93
C LEU A 137 -5.94 31.72 -3.61
N TYR A 138 -6.94 30.96 -3.16
CA TYR A 138 -8.30 31.04 -3.68
C TYR A 138 -9.30 30.57 -2.61
N ALA A 139 -10.46 31.21 -2.55
CA ALA A 139 -11.57 30.78 -1.70
C ALA A 139 -12.90 31.13 -2.37
N THR A 140 -13.81 30.15 -2.42
CA THR A 140 -15.17 30.35 -2.99
C THR A 140 -15.98 31.37 -2.22
N GLU A 141 -15.72 31.53 -0.93
CA GLU A 141 -16.39 32.56 -0.10
C GLU A 141 -16.07 33.99 -0.52
N ASN A 142 -14.96 34.22 -1.22
CA ASN A 142 -14.56 35.52 -1.75
C ASN A 142 -15.27 35.88 -3.06
N ASP A 143 -15.90 34.87 -3.71
CA ASP A 143 -16.68 35.05 -4.93
C ASP A 143 -18.18 35.08 -4.58
N PRO A 144 -18.88 36.21 -4.84
CA PRO A 144 -20.31 36.38 -4.48
C PRO A 144 -21.24 35.32 -5.12
N GLU A 145 -20.91 34.85 -6.33
CA GLU A 145 -21.69 33.85 -7.04
C GLU A 145 -21.44 32.44 -6.46
N LEU A 146 -20.18 32.08 -6.29
CA LEU A 146 -19.78 30.75 -5.78
C LEU A 146 -20.06 30.60 -4.29
N ARG A 147 -20.07 31.70 -3.52
CA ARG A 147 -20.45 31.66 -2.10
C ARG A 147 -21.85 31.11 -1.89
N GLU A 148 -22.82 31.53 -2.74
CA GLU A 148 -24.20 31.06 -2.63
C GLU A 148 -24.46 29.74 -3.35
N ARG A 149 -23.79 29.51 -4.49
CA ARG A 149 -23.95 28.32 -5.34
C ARG A 149 -23.16 27.15 -4.83
N GLY A 150 -21.95 27.41 -4.35
CA GLY A 150 -20.96 26.41 -3.97
C GLY A 150 -19.94 26.12 -5.07
N TRP A 151 -18.93 25.32 -4.71
CA TRP A 151 -17.85 24.93 -5.64
C TRP A 151 -18.33 24.01 -6.76
N TYR A 152 -19.21 23.06 -6.42
CA TYR A 152 -19.88 22.16 -7.37
C TYR A 152 -21.38 22.13 -7.12
N ASP A 153 -22.15 22.06 -8.19
CA ASP A 153 -23.62 22.07 -8.13
C ASP A 153 -24.21 20.86 -7.40
N HIS A 154 -23.53 19.72 -7.48
CA HIS A 154 -23.94 18.50 -6.77
C HIS A 154 -23.75 18.59 -5.23
N GLY A 155 -22.99 19.59 -4.71
CA GLY A 155 -22.79 19.83 -3.29
C GLY A 155 -22.07 18.72 -2.52
N LYS A 156 -21.45 17.78 -3.21
CA LYS A 156 -20.69 16.65 -2.65
C LYS A 156 -19.19 16.90 -2.77
N TYR A 157 -18.40 16.29 -1.88
CA TYR A 157 -16.96 16.24 -2.06
C TYR A 157 -16.61 15.53 -3.37
N PRO A 158 -15.65 16.03 -4.15
CA PRO A 158 -15.28 15.45 -5.45
C PRO A 158 -14.40 14.21 -5.33
N PHE A 159 -14.66 13.38 -4.32
CA PHE A 159 -13.89 12.19 -4.01
C PHE A 159 -14.81 10.98 -3.83
N VAL A 160 -14.42 9.86 -4.43
CA VAL A 160 -15.11 8.57 -4.30
C VAL A 160 -14.12 7.57 -3.72
N PHE A 161 -14.50 6.96 -2.61
CA PHE A 161 -13.74 5.92 -1.93
C PHE A 161 -14.24 4.56 -2.38
N ASP A 162 -13.37 3.79 -2.99
CA ASP A 162 -13.62 2.42 -3.43
C ASP A 162 -12.91 1.47 -2.47
N VAL A 163 -13.67 0.85 -1.57
CA VAL A 163 -13.16 0.08 -0.43
C VAL A 163 -13.27 -1.41 -0.72
N LEU A 164 -12.29 -2.20 -0.27
CA LEU A 164 -12.26 -3.66 -0.45
C LEU A 164 -12.96 -4.37 0.71
N PHE A 165 -12.45 -4.19 1.91
CA PHE A 165 -13.02 -4.72 3.15
C PHE A 165 -13.27 -3.53 4.08
N PRO A 166 -14.52 -3.11 4.23
CA PRO A 166 -14.85 -1.92 5.02
C PRO A 166 -14.56 -2.14 6.51
N GLU A 167 -14.18 -1.06 7.19
CA GLU A 167 -13.94 -1.00 8.62
C GLU A 167 -14.79 0.11 9.22
N GLU A 168 -15.43 -0.15 10.38
CA GLU A 168 -16.25 0.85 11.05
C GLU A 168 -15.44 2.04 11.55
N GLY A 169 -16.02 3.24 11.46
CA GLY A 169 -15.39 4.48 11.93
C GLY A 169 -14.33 5.07 11.02
N THR A 170 -14.20 4.54 9.81
CA THR A 170 -13.31 5.08 8.77
C THR A 170 -13.93 4.88 7.39
N PRO A 171 -13.75 5.83 6.44
CA PRO A 171 -14.15 5.65 5.05
C PRO A 171 -13.19 4.74 4.27
N CYS A 172 -12.16 4.22 4.93
CA CYS A 172 -11.20 3.27 4.40
C CYS A 172 -11.47 1.88 4.96
N GLY A 173 -10.78 0.90 4.42
CA GLY A 173 -10.82 -0.45 4.91
C GLY A 173 -9.42 -1.06 4.87
N TYR A 174 -9.35 -2.37 4.90
CA TYR A 174 -8.10 -3.11 4.82
C TYR A 174 -8.02 -3.95 3.55
N GLY A 175 -6.81 -4.27 3.14
CA GLY A 175 -6.52 -4.99 1.90
C GLY A 175 -5.98 -6.40 2.14
N TYR A 176 -5.67 -7.09 1.04
CA TYR A 176 -5.07 -8.43 1.11
C TYR A 176 -3.71 -8.44 1.80
N VAL A 177 -2.93 -7.36 1.68
CA VAL A 177 -1.63 -7.28 2.35
C VAL A 177 -1.80 -7.32 3.86
N ASP A 178 -2.83 -6.67 4.40
CA ASP A 178 -3.11 -6.67 5.83
C ASP A 178 -3.49 -8.05 6.34
N LEU A 179 -4.32 -8.78 5.58
CA LEU A 179 -4.71 -10.16 5.87
C LEU A 179 -3.51 -11.11 5.84
N CYS A 180 -2.63 -10.95 4.85
CA CYS A 180 -1.48 -11.82 4.64
C CYS A 180 -0.27 -11.48 5.53
N LYS A 181 -0.23 -10.31 6.15
CA LYS A 181 0.93 -9.81 6.91
C LYS A 181 1.34 -10.72 8.07
N SER A 182 0.39 -11.24 8.85
CA SER A 182 0.69 -12.11 10.00
C SER A 182 1.19 -13.50 9.56
N PRO A 183 0.50 -14.23 8.65
CA PRO A 183 1.02 -15.48 8.10
C PRO A 183 2.38 -15.32 7.43
N GLN A 184 2.61 -14.24 6.67
CA GLN A 184 3.87 -13.98 6.00
C GLN A 184 5.03 -13.83 6.98
N LYS A 185 4.84 -13.06 8.07
CA LYS A 185 5.86 -12.94 9.12
C LYS A 185 6.23 -14.29 9.74
N GLN A 186 5.25 -15.17 9.95
CA GLN A 186 5.50 -16.51 10.50
C GLN A 186 6.30 -17.38 9.51
N ILE A 187 5.96 -17.34 8.22
CA ILE A 187 6.70 -18.04 7.16
C ILE A 187 8.14 -17.55 7.10
N ASP A 188 8.36 -16.23 7.15
CA ASP A 188 9.70 -15.63 7.10
C ASP A 188 10.56 -16.06 8.30
N LEU A 189 9.99 -16.05 9.51
CA LEU A 189 10.68 -16.51 10.72
C LEU A 189 11.05 -18.01 10.63
N MET A 190 10.14 -18.84 10.13
CA MET A 190 10.41 -20.26 9.92
C MET A 190 11.49 -20.48 8.88
N ASN A 191 11.43 -19.78 7.75
CA ASN A 191 12.47 -19.86 6.71
C ASN A 191 13.83 -19.45 7.25
N GLN A 192 13.91 -18.39 8.05
CA GLN A 192 15.15 -17.97 8.68
C GLN A 192 15.69 -19.03 9.66
N ALA A 193 14.81 -19.65 10.46
CA ALA A 193 15.20 -20.70 11.39
C ALA A 193 15.72 -21.94 10.65
N ILE A 194 15.02 -22.36 9.59
CA ILE A 194 15.43 -23.47 8.72
C ILE A 194 16.80 -23.17 8.10
N LEU A 195 16.98 -22.00 7.51
CA LEU A 195 18.23 -21.60 6.87
C LEU A 195 19.39 -21.57 7.88
N LYS A 196 19.19 -20.96 9.06
CA LYS A 196 20.21 -20.93 10.12
C LYS A 196 20.60 -22.33 10.58
N ASN A 197 19.63 -23.23 10.77
CA ASN A 197 19.91 -24.60 11.18
C ASN A 197 20.67 -25.37 10.06
N THR A 198 20.22 -25.20 8.80
CA THR A 198 20.89 -25.82 7.65
C THR A 198 22.34 -25.36 7.51
N LEU A 199 22.59 -24.05 7.64
CA LEU A 199 23.95 -23.51 7.61
C LEU A 199 24.80 -23.99 8.78
N ALA A 200 24.23 -24.06 9.99
CA ALA A 200 24.92 -24.58 11.17
C ALA A 200 25.24 -26.10 11.02
N ALA A 201 24.38 -26.87 10.38
CA ALA A 201 24.61 -28.27 10.08
C ALA A 201 25.63 -28.46 8.96
N ALA A 202 25.65 -27.58 7.95
CA ALA A 202 26.59 -27.61 6.83
C ALA A 202 28.01 -27.17 7.22
N THR A 203 28.14 -26.35 8.28
CA THR A 203 29.44 -25.92 8.81
C THR A 203 29.66 -26.51 10.20
N PRO A 204 30.19 -27.76 10.28
CA PRO A 204 30.42 -28.41 11.57
C PRO A 204 31.36 -27.58 12.42
N ARG A 205 31.01 -27.41 13.68
CA ARG A 205 31.81 -26.70 14.69
C ARG A 205 32.33 -27.69 15.69
N PHE A 206 33.50 -27.40 16.26
CA PHE A 206 34.14 -28.28 17.20
C PHE A 206 34.55 -27.52 18.48
N PHE A 207 34.48 -28.19 19.60
CA PHE A 207 35.20 -27.79 20.79
C PHE A 207 36.62 -28.26 20.68
N ILE A 208 37.57 -27.35 20.78
CA ILE A 208 39.02 -27.67 20.74
C ILE A 208 39.60 -27.26 22.08
N ARG A 209 40.44 -28.14 22.65
CA ARG A 209 41.14 -27.79 23.90
C ARG A 209 42.17 -26.69 23.66
N SER A 210 42.24 -25.73 24.55
CA SER A 210 43.13 -24.57 24.45
C SER A 210 44.56 -24.85 24.88
N ASP A 211 44.94 -26.13 25.10
CA ASP A 211 46.28 -26.56 25.51
C ASP A 211 47.30 -26.62 24.35
N GLY A 212 46.91 -26.23 23.16
CA GLY A 212 47.78 -26.27 21.98
C GLY A 212 48.03 -27.65 21.40
N ALA A 213 47.29 -28.67 21.83
CA ALA A 213 47.42 -30.04 21.31
C ALA A 213 47.01 -30.16 19.82
N VAL A 214 46.14 -29.25 19.35
CA VAL A 214 45.65 -29.26 17.95
C VAL A 214 46.18 -28.03 17.22
N ASN A 215 46.71 -28.23 16.02
CA ASN A 215 47.12 -27.15 15.14
C ASN A 215 45.90 -26.62 14.36
N GLU A 216 45.24 -25.58 14.86
CA GLU A 216 44.01 -24.99 14.29
C GLU A 216 44.24 -24.45 12.88
N ASN A 217 45.42 -23.90 12.57
CA ASN A 217 45.74 -23.34 11.27
C ASN A 217 45.83 -24.42 10.20
N GLU A 218 46.45 -25.57 10.52
CA GLU A 218 46.51 -26.69 9.58
C GLU A 218 45.16 -27.39 9.45
N TYR A 219 44.38 -27.48 10.53
CA TYR A 219 43.04 -28.02 10.51
C TYR A 219 42.08 -27.20 9.64
N ALA A 220 42.21 -25.91 9.64
CA ALA A 220 41.38 -24.99 8.84
C ALA A 220 41.77 -24.98 7.34
N ASP A 221 42.99 -25.43 7.02
CA ASP A 221 43.51 -25.46 5.65
C ASP A 221 43.15 -26.77 4.93
N TRP A 222 42.04 -26.79 4.20
CA TRP A 222 41.54 -27.94 3.45
C TRP A 222 42.47 -28.44 2.33
N THR A 223 43.53 -27.70 2.00
CA THR A 223 44.49 -28.08 0.99
C THR A 223 45.55 -29.02 1.56
N ARG A 224 45.68 -29.13 2.88
CA ARG A 224 46.64 -29.95 3.57
C ARG A 224 46.05 -31.30 3.95
N PRO A 225 46.62 -32.41 3.47
CA PRO A 225 46.09 -33.74 3.80
C PRO A 225 46.48 -34.22 5.22
N PHE A 226 47.41 -33.52 5.89
CA PHE A 226 47.88 -33.88 7.23
C PHE A 226 47.82 -32.69 8.17
N VAL A 227 47.33 -32.94 9.40
CA VAL A 227 47.30 -31.97 10.50
C VAL A 227 48.28 -32.46 11.58
N HIS A 228 49.28 -31.66 11.91
CA HIS A 228 50.27 -32.01 12.92
C HIS A 228 49.76 -31.70 14.32
N THR A 229 50.02 -32.56 15.27
CA THR A 229 49.59 -32.43 16.67
C THR A 229 50.78 -32.33 17.61
N ASN A 230 50.67 -31.47 18.62
CA ASN A 230 51.67 -31.34 19.68
C ASN A 230 51.23 -32.14 20.91
N GLY A 231 51.53 -33.42 20.92
CA GLY A 231 51.18 -34.29 22.05
C GLY A 231 50.17 -35.40 21.70
N ASN A 232 49.71 -36.11 22.72
CA ASN A 232 48.72 -37.16 22.55
C ASN A 232 47.33 -36.60 22.31
N LEU A 233 46.72 -36.97 21.16
CA LEU A 233 45.31 -36.74 20.88
C LEU A 233 44.48 -37.67 21.78
N GLY A 234 43.91 -37.12 22.84
CA GLY A 234 42.85 -37.77 23.61
C GLY A 234 41.51 -37.62 22.90
N ALA A 235 40.55 -38.48 23.22
CA ALA A 235 39.18 -38.38 22.71
C ALA A 235 38.52 -37.03 22.98
N ASP A 236 38.99 -36.30 24.01
CA ASP A 236 38.49 -35.02 24.45
C ASP A 236 39.21 -33.82 23.82
N SER A 237 40.19 -34.03 22.95
CA SER A 237 40.96 -32.96 22.31
C SER A 237 40.14 -32.20 21.29
N ILE A 238 39.24 -32.85 20.57
CA ILE A 238 38.28 -32.30 19.63
C ILE A 238 36.96 -33.02 19.84
N ALA A 239 35.92 -32.25 20.17
CA ALA A 239 34.56 -32.75 20.31
C ALA A 239 33.63 -32.01 19.34
N PRO A 240 32.90 -32.72 18.46
CA PRO A 240 31.98 -32.05 17.55
C PRO A 240 30.82 -31.43 18.32
N ILE A 241 30.44 -30.20 17.96
CA ILE A 241 29.23 -29.57 18.45
C ILE A 241 28.07 -30.09 17.59
N HIS A 242 27.27 -30.98 18.14
CA HIS A 242 26.13 -31.55 17.46
C HIS A 242 25.02 -30.47 17.30
N THR A 243 24.76 -30.09 16.06
CA THR A 243 23.58 -29.32 15.73
C THR A 243 22.42 -30.30 15.55
N ALA A 244 21.33 -30.13 16.29
CA ALA A 244 20.13 -30.94 16.12
C ALA A 244 19.65 -30.86 14.65
N GLY A 245 19.40 -32.02 14.05
CA GLY A 245 18.85 -32.08 12.68
C GLY A 245 17.50 -31.39 12.62
N LEU A 246 17.18 -30.83 11.46
CA LEU A 246 15.88 -30.20 11.22
C LEU A 246 14.80 -31.30 11.22
N ASP A 247 13.82 -31.19 12.09
CA ASP A 247 12.67 -32.08 12.09
C ASP A 247 11.75 -31.73 10.91
N SER A 248 11.19 -32.73 10.24
CA SER A 248 10.21 -32.56 9.16
C SER A 248 8.95 -31.80 9.58
N VAL A 249 8.67 -31.74 10.87
CA VAL A 249 7.57 -30.96 11.46
C VAL A 249 7.67 -29.47 11.09
N TYR A 250 8.87 -28.88 11.09
CA TYR A 250 9.04 -27.47 10.73
C TYR A 250 8.66 -27.17 9.27
N VAL A 251 9.01 -28.07 8.36
CA VAL A 251 8.65 -27.95 6.94
C VAL A 251 7.14 -28.14 6.76
N ALA A 252 6.54 -29.09 7.47
CA ALA A 252 5.11 -29.33 7.43
C ALA A 252 4.29 -28.10 7.94
N ILE A 253 4.73 -27.51 9.05
CA ILE A 253 4.08 -26.28 9.59
C ILE A 253 4.22 -25.13 8.59
N MET A 254 5.39 -24.93 7.98
CA MET A 254 5.58 -23.88 6.97
C MET A 254 4.65 -24.08 5.77
N GLN A 255 4.54 -25.31 5.26
CA GLN A 255 3.62 -25.63 4.16
C GLN A 255 2.17 -25.39 4.54
N SER A 256 1.77 -25.76 5.77
CA SER A 256 0.43 -25.45 6.31
C SER A 256 0.15 -23.95 6.36
N LYS A 257 1.13 -23.15 6.77
CA LYS A 257 0.99 -21.68 6.80
C LYS A 257 0.88 -21.05 5.41
N ILE A 258 1.61 -21.59 4.43
CA ILE A 258 1.47 -21.17 3.04
C ILE A 258 0.07 -21.51 2.50
N ALA A 259 -0.44 -22.70 2.81
CA ALA A 259 -1.79 -23.10 2.42
C ALA A 259 -2.86 -22.22 3.07
N GLU A 260 -2.74 -21.94 4.38
CA GLU A 260 -3.62 -21.03 5.12
C GLU A 260 -3.64 -19.63 4.48
N MET A 261 -2.48 -19.08 4.14
CA MET A 261 -2.38 -17.78 3.49
C MET A 261 -3.07 -17.78 2.11
N LYS A 262 -2.90 -18.82 1.31
CA LYS A 262 -3.58 -18.97 0.02
C LYS A 262 -5.10 -19.02 0.16
N GLU A 263 -5.60 -19.76 1.14
CA GLU A 263 -7.03 -19.85 1.42
C GLU A 263 -7.61 -18.51 1.89
N THR A 264 -6.90 -17.82 2.81
CA THR A 264 -7.30 -16.51 3.31
C THR A 264 -7.35 -15.46 2.20
N ALA A 265 -6.41 -15.49 1.26
CA ALA A 265 -6.39 -14.61 0.09
C ALA A 265 -7.44 -15.01 -0.98
N GLY A 266 -8.17 -16.10 -0.81
CA GLY A 266 -9.13 -16.60 -1.80
C GLY A 266 -8.50 -17.13 -3.08
N ASN A 267 -7.17 -17.28 -3.08
CA ASN A 267 -6.40 -17.76 -4.23
C ASN A 267 -6.40 -19.29 -4.26
N ARG A 268 -7.52 -19.88 -4.71
CA ARG A 268 -7.67 -21.32 -4.86
C ARG A 268 -7.11 -21.79 -6.19
N ASP A 269 -6.49 -22.96 -6.20
CA ASP A 269 -5.89 -23.55 -7.41
C ASP A 269 -6.88 -23.66 -8.58
N VAL A 270 -8.16 -23.87 -8.28
CA VAL A 270 -9.24 -23.92 -9.29
C VAL A 270 -9.45 -22.56 -9.98
N ALA A 271 -9.28 -21.44 -9.27
CA ALA A 271 -9.38 -20.10 -9.86
C ALA A 271 -8.21 -19.81 -10.81
N ASN A 272 -7.05 -20.45 -10.59
CA ASN A 272 -5.85 -20.32 -11.41
C ASN A 272 -5.75 -21.38 -12.53
N GLY A 273 -6.83 -22.12 -12.80
CA GLY A 273 -6.87 -23.17 -13.83
C GLY A 273 -6.32 -24.54 -13.38
N GLY A 274 -6.00 -24.68 -12.09
CA GLY A 274 -5.68 -25.97 -11.49
C GLY A 274 -6.95 -26.84 -11.41
N THR A 275 -6.88 -28.08 -11.93
CA THR A 275 -7.97 -29.05 -11.78
C THR A 275 -7.75 -29.89 -10.53
N ALA A 276 -8.79 -30.02 -9.70
CA ALA A 276 -8.77 -30.96 -8.61
C ALA A 276 -8.60 -32.39 -9.17
N SER A 277 -7.72 -33.18 -8.57
CA SER A 277 -7.49 -34.56 -8.98
C SER A 277 -8.82 -35.33 -9.06
N GLY A 278 -9.12 -35.89 -10.26
CA GLY A 278 -10.32 -36.68 -10.50
C GLY A 278 -11.54 -35.95 -11.08
N VAL A 279 -11.50 -34.62 -11.26
CA VAL A 279 -12.59 -33.86 -11.89
C VAL A 279 -12.29 -33.62 -13.37
N THR A 280 -12.94 -34.38 -14.25
CA THR A 280 -12.76 -34.29 -15.71
C THR A 280 -13.96 -33.73 -16.46
N ALA A 281 -15.13 -33.64 -15.82
CA ALA A 281 -16.34 -33.11 -16.46
C ALA A 281 -16.29 -31.58 -16.57
N ALA A 282 -16.46 -31.05 -17.76
CA ALA A 282 -16.45 -29.59 -18.03
C ALA A 282 -17.50 -28.83 -17.20
N THR A 283 -18.66 -29.41 -16.95
CA THR A 283 -19.73 -28.85 -16.11
C THR A 283 -19.32 -28.77 -14.62
N ALA A 284 -18.58 -29.76 -14.12
CA ALA A 284 -18.09 -29.74 -12.75
C ALA A 284 -16.96 -28.71 -12.57
N ILE A 285 -16.08 -28.55 -13.56
CA ILE A 285 -15.03 -27.52 -13.58
C ILE A 285 -15.68 -26.13 -13.61
N ALA A 286 -16.69 -25.91 -14.43
CA ALA A 286 -17.42 -24.64 -14.49
C ALA A 286 -18.11 -24.30 -13.17
N ALA A 287 -18.75 -25.28 -12.51
CA ALA A 287 -19.35 -25.10 -11.21
C ALA A 287 -18.33 -24.76 -10.11
N LEU A 288 -17.14 -25.38 -10.14
CA LEU A 288 -16.05 -25.08 -9.21
C LEU A 288 -15.46 -23.69 -9.45
N GLN A 289 -15.32 -23.28 -10.72
CA GLN A 289 -14.88 -21.92 -11.07
C GLN A 289 -15.90 -20.87 -10.62
N GLU A 290 -17.20 -21.14 -10.82
CA GLU A 290 -18.26 -20.25 -10.34
C GLU A 290 -18.26 -20.15 -8.81
N ALA A 291 -18.10 -21.26 -8.10
CA ALA A 291 -17.99 -21.27 -6.64
C ALA A 291 -16.74 -20.51 -6.14
N GLY A 292 -15.62 -20.65 -6.85
CA GLY A 292 -14.39 -19.89 -6.57
C GLY A 292 -14.54 -18.38 -6.79
N GLY A 293 -15.37 -17.98 -7.75
CA GLY A 293 -15.64 -16.57 -8.08
C GLY A 293 -16.59 -15.85 -7.12
N LYS A 294 -17.27 -16.56 -6.21
CA LYS A 294 -18.25 -15.94 -5.28
C LYS A 294 -17.64 -14.90 -4.34
N LEU A 295 -16.41 -15.14 -3.86
CA LEU A 295 -15.69 -14.18 -3.01
C LEU A 295 -15.36 -12.87 -3.75
N SER A 296 -15.12 -12.93 -5.06
CA SER A 296 -14.78 -11.77 -5.87
C SER A 296 -16.02 -10.98 -6.32
N ARG A 297 -17.21 -11.56 -6.26
CA ARG A 297 -18.43 -10.92 -6.80
C ARG A 297 -18.79 -9.65 -6.04
N ASN A 298 -18.83 -9.70 -4.70
CA ASN A 298 -19.11 -8.50 -3.90
C ASN A 298 -18.08 -7.38 -4.15
N MET A 299 -16.80 -7.74 -4.25
CA MET A 299 -15.74 -6.76 -4.55
C MET A 299 -15.92 -6.08 -5.90
N ILE A 300 -16.46 -6.83 -6.88
CA ILE A 300 -16.75 -6.32 -8.22
C ILE A 300 -17.99 -5.42 -8.17
N ASP A 301 -19.01 -5.83 -7.45
CA ASP A 301 -20.25 -5.05 -7.26
C ASP A 301 -19.96 -3.72 -6.56
N ASP A 302 -19.17 -3.72 -5.47
CA ASP A 302 -18.69 -2.50 -4.79
C ASP A 302 -17.92 -1.59 -5.76
N GLY A 303 -17.07 -2.19 -6.61
CA GLY A 303 -16.34 -1.45 -7.65
C GLY A 303 -17.25 -0.84 -8.72
N TYR A 304 -18.39 -1.46 -9.04
CA TYR A 304 -19.41 -0.89 -9.93
C TYR A 304 -20.17 0.26 -9.25
N GLU A 305 -20.45 0.16 -7.95
CA GLU A 305 -21.06 1.25 -7.20
C GLU A 305 -20.13 2.47 -7.15
N ALA A 306 -18.85 2.28 -6.82
CA ALA A 306 -17.85 3.34 -6.87
C ALA A 306 -17.73 3.96 -8.27
N PHE A 307 -17.82 3.16 -9.33
CA PHE A 307 -17.85 3.67 -10.69
C PHE A 307 -19.10 4.52 -10.98
N SER A 308 -20.27 4.09 -10.49
CA SER A 308 -21.53 4.84 -10.61
C SER A 308 -21.42 6.19 -9.90
N ASP A 309 -20.80 6.24 -8.73
CA ASP A 309 -20.56 7.47 -7.98
C ASP A 309 -19.62 8.43 -8.73
N VAL A 310 -18.54 7.89 -9.32
CA VAL A 310 -17.64 8.69 -10.18
C VAL A 310 -18.40 9.30 -11.36
N VAL A 311 -19.30 8.54 -12.00
CA VAL A 311 -20.14 9.06 -13.11
C VAL A 311 -21.11 10.13 -12.61
N THR A 312 -21.70 9.93 -11.43
CA THR A 312 -22.61 10.90 -10.78
C THR A 312 -21.90 12.24 -10.51
N LEU A 313 -20.63 12.21 -10.09
CA LEU A 313 -19.83 13.42 -9.90
C LEU A 313 -19.40 14.09 -11.20
N CYS A 314 -19.51 13.41 -12.35
CA CYS A 314 -19.17 13.97 -13.67
C CYS A 314 -20.36 14.68 -14.35
N ILE A 315 -21.58 14.45 -13.87
CA ILE A 315 -22.83 15.00 -14.46
C ILE A 315 -23.24 16.28 -13.73
#